data_bf36f36427ab362d68b7cfa7db2ae0ec
#
_entry.id   bf36f36427ab362d68b7cfa7db2ae0ec
#
_cell.length_a   1.000
_cell.length_b   1.000
_cell.length_c   1.000
_cell.angle_alpha   90.00
_cell.angle_beta   90.00
_cell.angle_gamma   90.00
#
_symmetry.space_group_name_H-M   'P 1'
#
loop_
_entity.id
_entity.type
_entity.pdbx_description
1 polymer ?
#
loop_
_entity_poly.entity_id
_entity_poly.type
_entity_poly.pdbx_seq_one_letter_code
_entity_poly.pdbx_strand_id
1 'polypeptide(L)'
;APKQKADAPKPATPAKKLTRAREIYSKDAMSDPRVKQALGKLAPKDRIIQICGIEALEQVRRHKAGAFPDMLAREGGSVSTTGLTVSDGAFRSQRKWYAIDFTCKVDAETMVIGSFSYNIGRAIPEREWARRQLPRD
;
A
#
# COMPACT_ATOMS: atom_id res chain seq x y z
N ALA A 1 -13.91 -23.77 1.57
CA ALA A 1 -14.10 -23.21 1.29
C ALA A 1 -13.99 -22.81 1.47
N PRO A 2 -14.19 -23.15 1.69
CA PRO A 2 -14.34 -22.56 1.72
C PRO A 2 -14.34 -21.90 1.95
N LYS A 3 -14.22 -21.88 2.43
CA LYS A 3 -14.57 -21.12 2.38
C LYS A 3 -14.56 -20.40 2.27
N GLN A 4 -14.48 -20.52 2.54
CA GLN A 4 -14.86 -19.73 2.17
C GLN A 4 -15.10 -19.24 1.92
N LYS A 5 -15.12 -19.58 2.32
CA LYS A 5 -15.66 -19.02 1.71
C LYS A 5 -16.11 -18.37 1.56
N ALA A 6 -16.02 -18.51 1.97
CA ALA A 6 -16.62 -17.85 1.46
C ALA A 6 -16.54 -17.10 1.55
N ASP A 7 -16.41 -17.05 1.69
CA ASP A 7 -16.48 -16.34 1.26
C ASP A 7 -16.33 -15.46 1.08
N ALA A 8 -16.11 -15.45 1.29
CA ALA A 8 -15.95 -14.71 0.79
C ALA A 8 -16.25 -13.98 0.32
N PRO A 9 -16.57 -13.52 0.54
CA PRO A 9 -17.34 -12.79 -0.23
C PRO A 9 -16.92 -12.38 -1.32
N LYS A 10 -17.40 -12.49 -1.68
CA LYS A 10 -16.81 -12.18 -2.79
C LYS A 10 -17.11 -10.90 -3.44
N PRO A 11 -16.21 -10.12 -3.68
CA PRO A 11 -16.43 -8.85 -4.36
C PRO A 11 -17.01 -9.10 -5.73
N ALA A 12 -17.78 -8.14 -6.21
CA ALA A 12 -18.34 -8.19 -7.53
C ALA A 12 -17.26 -8.20 -8.59
N THR A 13 -16.13 -7.58 -8.32
CA THR A 13 -15.01 -7.58 -9.27
C THR A 13 -14.10 -8.76 -9.03
N PRO A 14 -13.54 -9.34 -10.07
CA PRO A 14 -12.59 -10.42 -9.90
C PRO A 14 -11.36 -9.94 -9.17
N ALA A 15 -10.71 -10.83 -8.45
CA ALA A 15 -9.46 -10.50 -7.79
C ALA A 15 -8.43 -10.09 -8.82
N LYS A 16 -7.75 -8.99 -8.56
CA LYS A 16 -6.71 -8.51 -9.44
C LYS A 16 -5.44 -9.32 -9.23
N LYS A 17 -4.75 -9.57 -10.33
CA LYS A 17 -3.49 -10.28 -10.26
C LYS A 17 -2.40 -9.29 -9.85
N LEU A 18 -1.71 -9.60 -8.77
CA LEU A 18 -0.64 -8.75 -8.27
C LEU A 18 0.70 -9.20 -8.81
N THR A 19 1.57 -8.23 -9.09
CA THR A 19 2.92 -8.49 -9.53
C THR A 19 3.83 -8.47 -8.31
N ARG A 20 4.64 -9.50 -8.15
CA ARG A 20 5.57 -9.54 -7.03
C ARG A 20 6.74 -8.60 -7.29
N ALA A 21 7.05 -7.75 -6.32
CA ALA A 21 8.18 -6.84 -6.42
C ALA A 21 9.48 -7.63 -6.40
N ARG A 22 10.39 -7.28 -7.29
CA ARG A 22 11.71 -7.91 -7.36
C ARG A 22 12.64 -7.36 -6.32
N GLU A 23 12.43 -6.12 -5.92
CA GLU A 23 13.31 -5.43 -5.00
C GLU A 23 12.47 -4.68 -3.98
N ILE A 24 12.96 -4.65 -2.75
CA ILE A 24 12.30 -3.96 -1.64
C ILE A 24 13.12 -2.70 -1.37
N TYR A 25 12.44 -1.56 -1.45
CA TYR A 25 13.12 -0.24 -1.37
C TYR A 25 13.06 0.40 0.00
N SER A 26 12.12 0.00 0.85
CA SER A 26 12.00 0.61 2.19
C SER A 26 13.25 0.39 3.04
N LYS A 27 14.07 -0.59 2.71
CA LYS A 27 15.31 -0.82 3.44
C LYS A 27 16.22 0.40 3.44
N ASP A 28 16.14 1.22 2.39
CA ASP A 28 16.94 2.44 2.32
C ASP A 28 16.49 3.45 3.38
N ALA A 29 15.16 3.59 3.56
CA ALA A 29 14.62 4.45 4.60
C ALA A 29 14.97 3.91 5.98
N MET A 30 14.90 2.59 6.14
CA MET A 30 15.18 1.96 7.43
C MET A 30 16.66 2.01 7.82
N SER A 31 17.53 2.37 6.89
CA SER A 31 18.94 2.53 7.21
C SER A 31 19.21 3.85 7.96
N ASP A 32 18.24 4.77 7.97
CA ASP A 32 18.36 6.02 8.72
C ASP A 32 17.93 5.78 10.16
N PRO A 33 18.82 5.92 11.15
CA PRO A 33 18.48 5.67 12.55
C PRO A 33 17.32 6.51 13.06
N ARG A 34 17.14 7.73 12.53
CA ARG A 34 16.05 8.61 12.98
C ARG A 34 14.70 8.07 12.54
N VAL A 35 14.63 7.56 11.32
CA VAL A 35 13.41 6.94 10.80
C VAL A 35 13.09 5.70 11.61
N LYS A 36 14.09 4.85 11.83
CA LYS A 36 13.91 3.61 12.57
C LYS A 36 13.44 3.90 14.00
N GLN A 37 14.03 4.90 14.64
CA GLN A 37 13.66 5.28 15.98
C GLN A 37 12.22 5.80 16.04
N ALA A 38 11.84 6.64 15.10
CA ALA A 38 10.48 7.18 15.07
C ALA A 38 9.45 6.07 14.88
N LEU A 39 9.71 5.15 13.97
CA LEU A 39 8.80 4.03 13.74
C LEU A 39 8.74 3.10 14.94
N GLY A 40 9.85 2.92 15.63
CA GLY A 40 9.90 2.07 16.81
C GLY A 40 9.02 2.54 17.96
N LYS A 41 8.64 3.83 17.95
CA LYS A 41 7.75 4.37 18.99
C LYS A 41 6.29 4.09 18.71
N LEU A 42 5.96 3.63 17.51
CA LEU A 42 4.58 3.36 17.14
C LEU A 42 4.15 1.98 17.62
N ALA A 43 2.84 1.81 17.80
CA ALA A 43 2.28 0.49 18.04
C ALA A 43 2.57 -0.41 16.84
N PRO A 44 2.66 -1.73 17.04
CA PRO A 44 3.06 -2.63 15.95
C PRO A 44 2.27 -2.48 14.66
N LYS A 45 0.94 -2.37 14.74
CA LYS A 45 0.14 -2.23 13.53
C LYS A 45 0.38 -0.90 12.83
N ASP A 46 0.56 0.17 13.61
CA ASP A 46 0.85 1.48 13.04
C ASP A 46 2.21 1.48 12.36
N ARG A 47 3.15 0.77 12.94
CA ARG A 47 4.48 0.60 12.37
C ARG A 47 4.40 -0.08 11.01
N ILE A 48 3.59 -1.14 10.93
CA ILE A 48 3.38 -1.87 9.68
C ILE A 48 2.74 -0.99 8.62
N ILE A 49 1.73 -0.21 8.99
CA ILE A 49 1.08 0.70 8.06
C ILE A 49 2.07 1.68 7.47
N GLN A 50 2.93 2.26 8.31
CA GLN A 50 3.91 3.24 7.81
C GLN A 50 4.94 2.59 6.91
N ILE A 51 5.49 1.46 7.30
CA ILE A 51 6.52 0.78 6.51
C ILE A 51 5.97 0.35 5.16
N CYS A 52 4.79 -0.26 5.15
CA CYS A 52 4.19 -0.71 3.90
C CYS A 52 3.79 0.47 3.02
N GLY A 53 3.37 1.58 3.63
CA GLY A 53 3.08 2.80 2.89
C GLY A 53 4.30 3.36 2.18
N ILE A 54 5.42 3.40 2.89
CA ILE A 54 6.69 3.83 2.30
C ILE A 54 7.04 2.95 1.11
N GLU A 55 6.92 1.64 1.28
CA GLU A 55 7.25 0.72 0.21
C GLU A 55 6.33 0.90 -1.00
N ALA A 56 5.02 1.06 -0.74
CA ALA A 56 4.06 1.23 -1.82
C ALA A 56 4.40 2.43 -2.68
N LEU A 57 4.70 3.57 -2.06
CA LEU A 57 5.02 4.77 -2.80
C LEU A 57 6.34 4.65 -3.56
N GLU A 58 7.33 3.96 -2.98
CA GLU A 58 8.59 3.73 -3.68
C GLU A 58 8.41 2.79 -4.87
N GLN A 59 7.59 1.76 -4.74
CA GLN A 59 7.32 0.86 -5.86
C GLN A 59 6.64 1.63 -6.99
N VAL A 60 5.68 2.50 -6.66
CA VAL A 60 5.02 3.34 -7.67
C VAL A 60 6.05 4.21 -8.39
N ARG A 61 6.91 4.85 -7.63
CA ARG A 61 7.91 5.74 -8.21
C ARG A 61 8.81 5.01 -9.19
N ARG A 62 9.15 3.76 -8.88
CA ARG A 62 10.06 2.97 -9.71
C ARG A 62 9.39 2.34 -10.92
N HIS A 63 8.09 2.06 -10.84
CA HIS A 63 7.41 1.25 -11.86
C HIS A 63 6.40 2.03 -12.69
N LYS A 64 6.10 3.27 -12.36
CA LYS A 64 5.21 4.10 -13.15
C LYS A 64 5.99 5.32 -13.63
N ALA A 65 6.27 5.36 -14.94
CA ALA A 65 7.04 6.46 -15.51
C ALA A 65 6.38 7.80 -15.24
N GLY A 66 7.19 8.76 -14.80
CA GLY A 66 6.70 10.11 -14.53
C GLY A 66 5.93 10.27 -13.24
N ALA A 67 5.81 9.24 -12.42
CA ALA A 67 5.08 9.34 -11.17
C ALA A 67 5.94 9.97 -10.07
N PHE A 68 5.33 10.88 -9.31
CA PHE A 68 5.93 11.49 -8.14
C PHE A 68 4.91 11.38 -7.01
N PRO A 69 4.72 10.15 -6.46
CA PRO A 69 3.66 9.94 -5.49
C PRO A 69 3.94 10.65 -4.17
N ASP A 70 2.94 11.34 -3.64
CA ASP A 70 3.08 12.10 -2.41
C ASP A 70 2.02 11.79 -1.36
N MET A 71 1.08 10.90 -1.67
CA MET A 71 0.02 10.56 -0.73
C MET A 71 -0.58 9.21 -1.07
N LEU A 72 -0.93 8.45 -0.03
CA LEU A 72 -1.53 7.14 -0.18
C LEU A 72 -2.83 7.10 0.61
N ALA A 73 -3.93 6.71 -0.05
CA ALA A 73 -5.21 6.47 0.59
C ALA A 73 -5.43 4.97 0.68
N ARG A 74 -5.63 4.46 1.89
CA ARG A 74 -5.70 3.04 2.16
C ARG A 74 -7.10 2.56 2.49
N GLU A 75 -8.11 3.23 1.98
CA GLU A 75 -9.47 2.82 2.25
C GLU A 75 -9.65 1.35 1.89
N GLY A 76 -10.29 0.60 2.78
CA GLY A 76 -10.44 -0.83 2.57
C GLY A 76 -9.24 -1.67 2.93
N GLY A 77 -8.20 -1.05 3.49
CA GLY A 77 -7.01 -1.78 3.88
C GLY A 77 -7.24 -2.62 5.13
N SER A 78 -6.54 -3.74 5.20
CA SER A 78 -6.60 -4.66 6.33
C SER A 78 -5.19 -4.84 6.88
N VAL A 79 -4.99 -4.51 8.16
CA VAL A 79 -3.69 -4.60 8.80
C VAL A 79 -3.70 -5.68 9.87
N SER A 80 -2.58 -6.41 9.96
CA SER A 80 -2.35 -7.38 11.02
C SER A 80 -0.95 -7.11 11.58
N THR A 81 -0.49 -7.96 12.49
CA THR A 81 0.86 -7.83 13.02
C THR A 81 1.92 -8.38 12.05
N THR A 82 1.51 -8.93 10.93
CA THR A 82 2.42 -9.50 9.95
C THR A 82 2.30 -8.86 8.56
N GLY A 83 1.41 -7.90 8.39
CA GLY A 83 1.31 -7.28 7.09
C GLY A 83 0.12 -6.38 6.90
N LEU A 84 0.05 -5.82 5.69
CA LEU A 84 -1.01 -4.92 5.26
C LEU A 84 -1.44 -5.32 3.87
N THR A 85 -2.76 -5.44 3.68
CA THR A 85 -3.35 -5.67 2.37
C THR A 85 -4.26 -4.51 2.05
N VAL A 86 -4.08 -3.90 0.88
CA VAL A 86 -4.90 -2.79 0.43
C VAL A 86 -5.56 -3.18 -0.88
N SER A 87 -6.89 -3.16 -0.90
CA SER A 87 -7.68 -3.36 -2.11
C SER A 87 -8.42 -2.06 -2.41
N ASP A 88 -8.37 -1.63 -3.64
CA ASP A 88 -9.00 -0.37 -4.07
C ASP A 88 -8.48 0.84 -3.33
N GLY A 89 -7.19 0.83 -3.03
CA GLY A 89 -6.54 2.00 -2.52
C GLY A 89 -6.25 2.99 -3.63
N ALA A 90 -5.65 4.12 -3.27
CA ALA A 90 -5.30 5.15 -4.24
C ALA A 90 -4.02 5.84 -3.83
N PHE A 91 -3.25 6.28 -4.80
CA PHE A 91 -2.11 7.15 -4.51
C PHE A 91 -2.25 8.41 -5.35
N ARG A 92 -1.72 9.50 -4.81
CA ARG A 92 -1.74 10.78 -5.50
C ARG A 92 -0.37 11.08 -6.11
N SER A 93 -0.37 11.49 -7.37
CA SER A 93 0.83 11.90 -8.06
C SER A 93 0.47 13.10 -8.94
N GLN A 94 1.15 14.21 -8.73
CA GLN A 94 0.93 15.42 -9.51
C GLN A 94 -0.54 15.84 -9.54
N ARG A 95 -1.16 15.82 -8.35
CA ARG A 95 -2.54 16.27 -8.13
C ARG A 95 -3.61 15.37 -8.74
N LYS A 96 -3.22 14.18 -9.19
CA LYS A 96 -4.17 13.20 -9.71
C LYS A 96 -4.11 11.95 -8.87
N TRP A 97 -5.24 11.27 -8.77
CA TRP A 97 -5.33 10.01 -8.02
C TRP A 97 -5.36 8.83 -8.96
N TYR A 98 -4.66 7.78 -8.58
CA TYR A 98 -4.56 6.55 -9.34
C TYR A 98 -4.88 5.38 -8.43
N ALA A 99 -5.48 4.33 -8.99
CA ALA A 99 -5.82 3.14 -8.22
C ALA A 99 -4.57 2.32 -7.93
N ILE A 100 -4.56 1.67 -6.77
CA ILE A 100 -3.48 0.76 -6.42
C ILE A 100 -4.01 -0.34 -5.49
N ASP A 101 -3.54 -1.56 -5.73
CA ASP A 101 -3.76 -2.69 -4.84
C ASP A 101 -2.40 -3.24 -4.46
N PHE A 102 -2.26 -3.66 -3.21
CA PHE A 102 -1.01 -4.31 -2.83
C PHE A 102 -1.17 -5.18 -1.60
N THR A 103 -0.25 -6.11 -1.44
CA THR A 103 -0.10 -6.94 -0.26
C THR A 103 1.34 -6.83 0.20
N CYS A 104 1.52 -6.48 1.46
CA CYS A 104 2.84 -6.24 2.04
C CYS A 104 2.99 -7.13 3.26
N LYS A 105 4.03 -7.96 3.27
CA LYS A 105 4.34 -8.79 4.43
C LYS A 105 5.58 -8.25 5.10
N VAL A 106 5.49 -8.00 6.39
CA VAL A 106 6.55 -7.34 7.12
C VAL A 106 6.59 -7.83 8.55
N ASP A 107 7.78 -7.88 9.12
CA ASP A 107 7.99 -8.20 10.52
C ASP A 107 7.97 -6.89 11.32
N ALA A 108 7.03 -6.76 12.24
CA ALA A 108 6.87 -5.53 13.00
C ALA A 108 8.06 -5.25 13.93
N GLU A 109 8.73 -6.30 14.39
CA GLU A 109 9.87 -6.14 15.30
C GLU A 109 11.11 -5.65 14.57
N THR A 110 11.46 -6.32 13.49
CA THR A 110 12.67 -5.97 12.73
C THR A 110 12.41 -4.87 11.71
N MET A 111 11.15 -4.62 11.39
CA MET A 111 10.73 -3.63 10.39
C MET A 111 11.26 -3.98 8.99
N VAL A 112 11.43 -5.27 8.73
CA VAL A 112 11.92 -5.76 7.44
C VAL A 112 10.75 -6.35 6.65
N ILE A 113 10.61 -5.88 5.41
CA ILE A 113 9.59 -6.41 4.50
C ILE A 113 10.11 -7.71 3.90
N GLY A 114 9.32 -8.77 4.04
CA GLY A 114 9.65 -10.06 3.46
C GLY A 114 9.17 -10.21 2.02
N SER A 115 8.02 -9.60 1.69
CA SER A 115 7.53 -9.64 0.32
C SER A 115 6.54 -8.50 0.11
N PHE A 116 6.42 -8.10 -1.15
CA PHE A 116 5.52 -7.03 -1.57
C PHE A 116 5.00 -7.35 -2.95
N SER A 117 3.69 -7.33 -3.13
CA SER A 117 3.07 -7.55 -4.43
C SER A 117 2.09 -6.41 -4.68
N TYR A 118 1.98 -5.97 -5.92
CA TYR A 118 1.22 -4.77 -6.22
C TYR A 118 0.56 -4.83 -7.60
N ASN A 119 -0.43 -3.97 -7.77
CA ASN A 119 -1.02 -3.70 -9.07
C ASN A 119 -1.30 -2.20 -9.13
N ILE A 120 -0.59 -1.50 -10.02
CA ILE A 120 -0.77 -0.06 -10.21
C ILE A 120 -1.82 0.12 -11.29
N GLY A 121 -2.94 0.73 -10.91
CA GLY A 121 -4.06 0.90 -11.80
C GLY A 121 -4.07 2.23 -12.53
N ARG A 122 -5.20 2.51 -13.13
CA ARG A 122 -5.36 3.72 -13.93
C ARG A 122 -5.83 4.89 -13.09
N ALA A 123 -5.85 6.07 -13.71
CA ALA A 123 -6.32 7.29 -13.08
C ALA A 123 -7.77 7.13 -12.64
N ILE A 124 -8.08 7.65 -11.45
CA ILE A 124 -9.43 7.65 -10.92
C ILE A 124 -10.11 8.93 -11.38
N PRO A 125 -11.27 8.84 -12.04
CA PRO A 125 -11.95 10.05 -12.52
C PRO A 125 -12.24 11.01 -11.38
N GLU A 126 -12.09 12.29 -11.64
CA GLU A 126 -12.26 13.32 -10.62
C GLU A 126 -13.66 13.26 -10.00
N ARG A 127 -14.67 12.89 -10.79
CA ARG A 127 -16.04 12.79 -10.27
C ARG A 127 -16.19 11.73 -9.20
N GLU A 128 -15.22 10.81 -9.05
CA GLU A 128 -15.27 9.77 -8.03
C GLU A 128 -14.51 10.14 -6.75
N TRP A 129 -13.76 11.24 -6.79
CA TRP A 129 -12.89 11.57 -5.66
C TRP A 129 -13.66 11.81 -4.37
N ALA A 130 -14.75 12.60 -4.44
CA ALA A 130 -15.51 12.92 -3.23
C ALA A 130 -16.11 11.67 -2.60
N ARG A 131 -16.67 10.78 -3.42
CA ARG A 131 -17.26 9.54 -2.94
C ARG A 131 -16.22 8.64 -2.28
N ARG A 132 -15.00 8.67 -2.79
CA ARG A 132 -13.91 7.86 -2.26
C ARG A 132 -13.10 8.61 -1.20
N GLN A 133 -13.54 9.80 -0.83
CA GLN A 133 -12.87 10.63 0.19
C GLN A 133 -11.42 10.96 -0.18
N LEU A 134 -11.19 11.17 -1.47
CA LEU A 134 -9.88 11.57 -1.97
C LEU A 134 -9.85 13.09 -2.06
N PRO A 135 -8.95 13.77 -1.34
CA PRO A 135 -8.90 15.23 -1.39
C PRO A 135 -8.40 15.74 -2.75
N ARG A 136 -8.85 16.93 -3.10
CA ARG A 136 -8.41 17.54 -4.36
C ARG A 136 -7.00 18.08 -4.28
N ASP A 137 -6.59 18.52 -3.10
CA ASP A 137 -5.25 19.09 -2.91
C ASP A 137 -4.53 18.45 -1.78
#